data_1217d2bc5dcce0c99c9f4adbc0ed3d4e
#
_entry.id   1217d2bc5dcce0c99c9f4adbc0ed3d4e
#
_cell.length_a   1.000
_cell.length_b   1.000
_cell.length_c   1.000
_cell.angle_alpha   90.00
_cell.angle_beta   90.00
_cell.angle_gamma   90.00
#
_symmetry.space_group_name_H-M   'P 1'
#
loop_
_entity.id
_entity.type
_entity.pdbx_description
1 polymer ?
#
loop_
_entity_poly.entity_id
_entity_poly.type
_entity_poly.pdbx_seq_one_letter_code
_entity_poly.pdbx_strand_id
1 'polypeptide(L)'
;IFDTTLRDGEQSAGIGLTKSEKIEIAYQLQELNVDIIEAGFPASSPGDFESVKEISKLIKGPKIAALARCVPSDVDSAWEAIKKSENPRIHVFVNSSDIQIINQLKKNREEVLDMAVYCVEQAKKYCDDVEFSPMDASRTDMDFLYQLIEATVKAGATTINIPDTVGYTMPWEFKQRIEDIINNVPGMNDVITSVHCHNDLGLSVSNSLAAVTAGARQIEGCINGLGERAGNAALE
;
A
#
# COMPACT_ATOMS: atom_id res chain seq x y z
N ILE A 1 5.82 -1.97 11.26
CA ILE A 1 6.57 -1.47 10.10
C ILE A 1 6.25 -2.32 8.89
N PHE A 2 5.86 -1.66 7.78
CA PHE A 2 5.62 -2.25 6.48
C PHE A 2 6.76 -1.80 5.54
N ASP A 3 7.61 -2.72 5.13
CA ASP A 3 8.71 -2.42 4.21
C ASP A 3 8.26 -2.53 2.75
N THR A 4 8.47 -1.47 1.96
CA THR A 4 8.15 -1.42 0.54
C THR A 4 9.41 -1.40 -0.37
N THR A 5 10.57 -1.74 0.16
CA THR A 5 11.85 -1.70 -0.59
C THR A 5 11.80 -2.55 -1.87
N LEU A 6 11.19 -3.74 -1.80
CA LEU A 6 11.08 -4.66 -2.93
C LEU A 6 9.92 -4.34 -3.90
N ARG A 7 9.12 -3.31 -3.61
CA ARG A 7 8.03 -2.84 -4.49
C ARG A 7 8.27 -1.39 -4.92
N ASP A 8 8.03 -0.42 -4.02
CA ASP A 8 8.21 1.00 -4.35
C ASP A 8 9.70 1.37 -4.45
N GLY A 9 10.53 0.80 -3.59
CA GLY A 9 11.97 0.98 -3.66
C GLY A 9 12.55 0.57 -5.02
N GLU A 10 12.05 -0.49 -5.63
CA GLU A 10 12.47 -0.94 -6.96
C GLU A 10 12.00 -0.01 -8.10
N GLN A 11 11.02 0.87 -7.85
CA GLN A 11 10.60 1.89 -8.80
C GLN A 11 11.55 3.09 -8.87
N SER A 12 12.58 3.13 -8.04
CA SER A 12 13.64 4.15 -8.12
C SER A 12 14.35 4.08 -9.47
N ALA A 13 14.62 5.25 -10.05
CA ALA A 13 15.32 5.32 -11.32
C ALA A 13 16.71 4.65 -11.24
N GLY A 14 17.00 3.75 -12.15
CA GLY A 14 18.28 3.04 -12.23
C GLY A 14 18.39 1.79 -11.35
N ILE A 15 17.34 1.43 -10.61
CA ILE A 15 17.27 0.18 -9.87
C ILE A 15 16.55 -0.88 -10.73
N GLY A 16 17.13 -2.06 -10.79
CA GLY A 16 16.53 -3.24 -11.43
C GLY A 16 17.10 -4.48 -10.75
N LEU A 17 16.34 -5.02 -9.80
CA LEU A 17 16.78 -6.15 -8.99
C LEU A 17 16.50 -7.47 -9.70
N THR A 18 17.49 -8.36 -9.70
CA THR A 18 17.29 -9.74 -10.09
C THR A 18 16.50 -10.50 -9.01
N LYS A 19 15.90 -11.63 -9.36
CA LYS A 19 15.19 -12.48 -8.39
C LYS A 19 16.09 -12.88 -7.21
N SER A 20 17.36 -13.18 -7.45
CA SER A 20 18.30 -13.55 -6.38
C SER A 20 18.58 -12.41 -5.41
N GLU A 21 18.75 -11.20 -5.93
CA GLU A 21 18.93 -9.99 -5.11
C GLU A 21 17.69 -9.67 -4.28
N LYS A 22 16.48 -9.79 -4.87
CA LYS A 22 15.21 -9.63 -4.13
C LYS A 22 15.09 -10.62 -2.98
N ILE A 23 15.47 -11.88 -3.18
CA ILE A 23 15.45 -12.91 -2.13
C ILE A 23 16.47 -12.58 -1.03
N GLU A 24 17.66 -12.13 -1.38
CA GLU A 24 18.68 -11.72 -0.41
C GLU A 24 18.20 -10.55 0.44
N ILE A 25 17.65 -9.51 -0.19
CA ILE A 25 17.05 -8.36 0.52
C ILE A 25 15.90 -8.82 1.44
N ALA A 26 15.04 -9.73 0.96
CA ALA A 26 13.93 -10.22 1.78
C ALA A 26 14.42 -10.96 3.04
N TYR A 27 15.53 -11.71 2.97
CA TYR A 27 16.16 -12.30 4.15
C TYR A 27 16.72 -11.23 5.10
N GLN A 28 17.33 -10.15 4.59
CA GLN A 28 17.82 -9.07 5.44
C GLN A 28 16.67 -8.33 6.13
N LEU A 29 15.55 -8.11 5.44
CA LEU A 29 14.35 -7.52 6.03
C LEU A 29 13.73 -8.44 7.10
N GLN A 30 13.75 -9.75 6.90
CA GLN A 30 13.36 -10.72 7.92
C GLN A 30 14.26 -10.63 9.16
N GLU A 31 15.59 -10.57 8.99
CA GLU A 31 16.55 -10.41 10.10
C GLU A 31 16.38 -9.05 10.81
N LEU A 32 16.02 -8.00 10.06
CA LEU A 32 15.68 -6.70 10.63
C LEU A 32 14.37 -6.74 11.43
N ASN A 33 13.62 -7.82 11.32
CA ASN A 33 12.36 -8.05 12.03
C ASN A 33 11.28 -7.02 11.69
N VAL A 34 11.15 -6.65 10.41
CA VAL A 34 10.00 -5.86 9.95
C VAL A 34 8.72 -6.68 10.06
N ASP A 35 7.57 -6.05 10.31
CA ASP A 35 6.31 -6.78 10.46
C ASP A 35 5.78 -7.30 9.13
N ILE A 36 5.97 -6.54 8.05
CA ILE A 36 5.43 -6.84 6.72
C ILE A 36 6.48 -6.50 5.65
N ILE A 37 6.61 -7.36 4.65
CA ILE A 37 7.42 -7.15 3.44
C ILE A 37 6.49 -7.11 2.24
N GLU A 38 6.41 -5.97 1.54
CA GLU A 38 5.76 -5.89 0.24
C GLU A 38 6.73 -6.43 -0.82
N ALA A 39 6.53 -7.67 -1.21
CA ALA A 39 7.50 -8.41 -1.99
C ALA A 39 7.53 -8.01 -3.47
N GLY A 40 6.54 -7.28 -3.96
CA GLY A 40 6.47 -6.79 -5.33
C GLY A 40 5.06 -6.63 -5.87
N PHE A 41 4.96 -6.51 -7.21
CA PHE A 41 3.71 -6.36 -7.95
C PHE A 41 3.56 -7.50 -8.98
N PRO A 42 2.99 -8.65 -8.61
CA PRO A 42 2.97 -9.85 -9.44
C PRO A 42 2.38 -9.69 -10.84
N ALA A 43 1.41 -8.78 -11.00
CA ALA A 43 0.80 -8.52 -12.31
C ALA A 43 1.66 -7.64 -13.24
N SER A 44 2.77 -7.06 -12.75
CA SER A 44 3.63 -6.18 -13.53
C SER A 44 4.44 -6.94 -14.58
N SER A 45 4.94 -8.11 -14.24
CA SER A 45 5.73 -8.96 -15.14
C SER A 45 5.80 -10.41 -14.66
N PRO A 46 6.08 -11.37 -15.55
CA PRO A 46 6.35 -12.75 -15.14
C PRO A 46 7.54 -12.88 -14.17
N GLY A 47 8.57 -12.03 -14.33
CA GLY A 47 9.75 -12.01 -13.45
C GLY A 47 9.39 -11.58 -12.03
N ASP A 48 8.56 -10.56 -11.90
CA ASP A 48 8.09 -10.08 -10.60
C ASP A 48 7.18 -11.11 -9.93
N PHE A 49 6.27 -11.72 -10.68
CA PHE A 49 5.44 -12.83 -10.20
C PHE A 49 6.27 -13.96 -9.60
N GLU A 50 7.29 -14.45 -10.32
CA GLU A 50 8.14 -15.55 -9.84
C GLU A 50 9.03 -15.13 -8.66
N SER A 51 9.44 -13.87 -8.57
CA SER A 51 10.19 -13.34 -7.43
C SER A 51 9.32 -13.30 -6.16
N VAL A 52 8.14 -12.71 -6.23
CA VAL A 52 7.17 -12.67 -5.12
C VAL A 52 6.80 -14.07 -4.66
N LYS A 53 6.53 -14.97 -5.61
CA LYS A 53 6.17 -16.36 -5.32
C LYS A 53 7.30 -17.12 -4.60
N GLU A 54 8.53 -16.87 -4.95
CA GLU A 54 9.66 -17.51 -4.27
C GLU A 54 9.89 -16.92 -2.87
N ILE A 55 9.83 -15.59 -2.72
CA ILE A 55 9.91 -14.90 -1.43
C ILE A 55 8.82 -15.43 -0.49
N SER A 56 7.59 -15.59 -0.97
CA SER A 56 6.44 -16.06 -0.16
C SER A 56 6.64 -17.47 0.41
N LYS A 57 7.46 -18.30 -0.20
CA LYS A 57 7.79 -19.65 0.30
C LYS A 57 8.96 -19.65 1.28
N LEU A 58 9.95 -18.79 1.03
CA LEU A 58 11.23 -18.81 1.73
C LEU A 58 11.20 -18.00 3.03
N ILE A 59 10.56 -16.84 3.03
CA ILE A 59 10.53 -15.93 4.18
C ILE A 59 9.52 -16.40 5.22
N LYS A 60 9.94 -16.37 6.49
CA LYS A 60 9.17 -16.82 7.65
C LYS A 60 9.11 -15.74 8.73
N GLY A 61 7.97 -15.61 9.38
CA GLY A 61 7.74 -14.60 10.42
C GLY A 61 7.02 -13.36 9.88
N PRO A 62 7.65 -12.48 9.09
CA PRO A 62 6.96 -11.34 8.51
C PRO A 62 5.76 -11.74 7.64
N LYS A 63 4.74 -10.88 7.59
CA LYS A 63 3.69 -11.01 6.57
C LYS A 63 4.29 -10.70 5.20
N ILE A 64 3.84 -11.43 4.18
CA ILE A 64 4.22 -11.16 2.78
C ILE A 64 3.04 -10.53 2.07
N ALA A 65 3.22 -9.27 1.70
CA ALA A 65 2.23 -8.52 0.93
C ALA A 65 2.56 -8.53 -0.56
N ALA A 66 1.53 -8.55 -1.40
CA ALA A 66 1.64 -8.37 -2.83
C ALA A 66 0.67 -7.29 -3.30
N LEU A 67 1.17 -6.35 -4.11
CA LEU A 67 0.40 -5.24 -4.66
C LEU A 67 -0.49 -5.73 -5.81
N ALA A 68 -1.72 -5.19 -5.87
CA ALA A 68 -2.68 -5.40 -6.95
C ALA A 68 -3.44 -4.10 -7.25
N ARG A 69 -3.58 -3.75 -8.52
CA ARG A 69 -4.58 -2.74 -8.91
C ARG A 69 -5.99 -3.27 -8.63
N CYS A 70 -6.96 -2.38 -8.52
CA CYS A 70 -8.39 -2.76 -8.53
C CYS A 70 -8.80 -3.31 -9.92
N VAL A 71 -8.16 -4.40 -10.32
CA VAL A 71 -8.44 -5.20 -11.52
C VAL A 71 -8.49 -6.67 -11.08
N PRO A 72 -9.57 -7.40 -11.35
CA PRO A 72 -9.74 -8.77 -10.86
C PRO A 72 -8.57 -9.70 -11.14
N SER A 73 -8.01 -9.65 -12.34
CA SER A 73 -6.85 -10.48 -12.72
C SER A 73 -5.57 -10.14 -11.94
N ASP A 74 -5.42 -8.89 -11.49
CA ASP A 74 -4.27 -8.49 -10.65
C ASP A 74 -4.40 -9.06 -9.24
N VAL A 75 -5.62 -9.05 -8.69
CA VAL A 75 -5.93 -9.65 -7.38
C VAL A 75 -5.68 -11.17 -7.42
N ASP A 76 -6.11 -11.84 -8.49
CA ASP A 76 -5.84 -13.27 -8.71
C ASP A 76 -4.32 -13.53 -8.80
N SER A 77 -3.60 -12.70 -9.54
CA SER A 77 -2.14 -12.83 -9.69
C SER A 77 -1.42 -12.63 -8.35
N ALA A 78 -1.84 -11.62 -7.56
CA ALA A 78 -1.28 -11.39 -6.22
C ALA A 78 -1.50 -12.60 -5.32
N TRP A 79 -2.73 -13.13 -5.26
CA TRP A 79 -3.02 -14.33 -4.48
C TRP A 79 -2.17 -15.54 -4.92
N GLU A 80 -2.14 -15.85 -6.21
CA GLU A 80 -1.37 -16.98 -6.72
C GLU A 80 0.13 -16.90 -6.37
N ALA A 81 0.68 -15.69 -6.29
CA ALA A 81 2.06 -15.48 -5.90
C ALA A 81 2.28 -15.68 -4.39
N ILE A 82 1.37 -15.22 -3.52
CA ILE A 82 1.61 -15.22 -2.06
C ILE A 82 0.91 -16.35 -1.29
N LYS A 83 0.05 -17.14 -1.91
CA LYS A 83 -0.73 -18.20 -1.22
C LYS A 83 0.11 -19.28 -0.51
N LYS A 84 1.42 -19.29 -0.69
CA LYS A 84 2.35 -20.17 0.02
C LYS A 84 3.00 -19.51 1.23
N SER A 85 2.77 -18.22 1.45
CA SER A 85 3.20 -17.54 2.67
C SER A 85 2.45 -18.09 3.88
N GLU A 86 3.09 -18.10 5.03
CA GLU A 86 2.44 -18.39 6.31
C GLU A 86 1.45 -17.30 6.72
N ASN A 87 1.76 -16.04 6.35
CA ASN A 87 0.99 -14.86 6.68
C ASN A 87 0.80 -13.98 5.41
N PRO A 88 -0.08 -14.36 4.47
CA PRO A 88 -0.27 -13.59 3.23
C PRO A 88 -1.12 -12.36 3.46
N ARG A 89 -0.79 -11.26 2.75
CA ARG A 89 -1.61 -10.04 2.63
C ARG A 89 -1.78 -9.66 1.16
N ILE A 90 -2.98 -9.36 0.75
CA ILE A 90 -3.23 -8.73 -0.56
C ILE A 90 -3.37 -7.22 -0.33
N HIS A 91 -2.55 -6.43 -1.01
CA HIS A 91 -2.60 -4.97 -0.98
C HIS A 91 -3.25 -4.47 -2.27
N VAL A 92 -4.48 -3.98 -2.16
CA VAL A 92 -5.27 -3.50 -3.31
C VAL A 92 -5.24 -1.98 -3.36
N PHE A 93 -5.04 -1.38 -4.53
CA PHE A 93 -5.09 0.07 -4.68
C PHE A 93 -5.89 0.52 -5.89
N VAL A 94 -6.42 1.75 -5.80
CA VAL A 94 -7.07 2.45 -6.91
C VAL A 94 -6.78 3.95 -6.85
N ASN A 95 -6.66 4.59 -8.01
CA ASN A 95 -6.55 6.03 -8.12
C ASN A 95 -7.82 6.70 -7.58
N SER A 96 -7.71 7.63 -6.64
CA SER A 96 -8.87 8.24 -5.97
C SER A 96 -9.04 9.74 -6.24
N SER A 97 -8.00 10.46 -6.66
CA SER A 97 -8.16 11.88 -7.02
C SER A 97 -8.84 12.05 -8.38
N ASP A 98 -9.68 13.07 -8.53
CA ASP A 98 -10.38 13.35 -9.78
C ASP A 98 -9.45 13.48 -10.98
N ILE A 99 -8.28 14.09 -10.78
CA ILE A 99 -7.29 14.24 -11.85
C ILE A 99 -6.81 12.87 -12.36
N GLN A 100 -6.62 11.90 -11.48
CA GLN A 100 -6.18 10.56 -11.87
C GLN A 100 -7.36 9.72 -12.39
N ILE A 101 -8.52 9.79 -11.76
CA ILE A 101 -9.74 9.10 -12.19
C ILE A 101 -10.07 9.46 -13.64
N ILE A 102 -10.12 10.76 -13.94
CA ILE A 102 -10.50 11.25 -15.29
C ILE A 102 -9.39 10.99 -16.30
N ASN A 103 -8.13 11.32 -15.97
CA ASN A 103 -7.06 11.32 -16.96
C ASN A 103 -6.35 9.98 -17.13
N GLN A 104 -6.26 9.15 -16.10
CA GLN A 104 -5.59 7.86 -16.16
C GLN A 104 -6.58 6.71 -16.31
N LEU A 105 -7.60 6.63 -15.45
CA LEU A 105 -8.57 5.54 -15.49
C LEU A 105 -9.65 5.73 -16.56
N LYS A 106 -9.92 6.96 -17.01
CA LYS A 106 -11.03 7.31 -17.92
C LYS A 106 -12.38 6.88 -17.36
N LYS A 107 -12.60 7.09 -16.08
CA LYS A 107 -13.77 6.67 -15.29
C LYS A 107 -14.36 7.83 -14.51
N ASN A 108 -15.45 7.57 -13.80
CA ASN A 108 -16.03 8.45 -12.82
C ASN A 108 -15.86 7.88 -11.39
N ARG A 109 -16.23 8.66 -10.37
CA ARG A 109 -16.08 8.28 -8.95
C ARG A 109 -16.89 7.02 -8.58
N GLU A 110 -18.11 6.86 -9.13
CA GLU A 110 -18.97 5.71 -8.87
C GLU A 110 -18.35 4.40 -9.40
N GLU A 111 -17.86 4.42 -10.63
CA GLU A 111 -17.14 3.28 -11.21
C GLU A 111 -15.89 2.89 -10.41
N VAL A 112 -15.16 3.88 -9.86
CA VAL A 112 -13.98 3.63 -9.03
C VAL A 112 -14.38 3.04 -7.69
N LEU A 113 -15.46 3.51 -7.09
CA LEU A 113 -16.02 2.95 -5.87
C LEU A 113 -16.40 1.47 -6.07
N ASP A 114 -17.13 1.16 -7.13
CA ASP A 114 -17.55 -0.21 -7.47
C ASP A 114 -16.34 -1.14 -7.70
N MET A 115 -15.32 -0.65 -8.42
CA MET A 115 -14.08 -1.39 -8.63
C MET A 115 -13.36 -1.70 -7.32
N ALA A 116 -13.28 -0.72 -6.42
CA ALA A 116 -12.62 -0.87 -5.13
C ALA A 116 -13.33 -1.92 -4.26
N VAL A 117 -14.64 -1.79 -4.11
CA VAL A 117 -15.48 -2.73 -3.36
C VAL A 117 -15.32 -4.15 -3.92
N TYR A 118 -15.50 -4.31 -5.23
CA TYR A 118 -15.40 -5.63 -5.87
C TYR A 118 -14.04 -6.30 -5.63
N CYS A 119 -12.95 -5.57 -5.82
CA CYS A 119 -11.60 -6.13 -5.68
C CYS A 119 -11.23 -6.42 -4.21
N VAL A 120 -11.68 -5.60 -3.26
CA VAL A 120 -11.51 -5.88 -1.83
C VAL A 120 -12.30 -7.14 -1.43
N GLU A 121 -13.56 -7.27 -1.85
CA GLU A 121 -14.37 -8.49 -1.63
C GLU A 121 -13.74 -9.74 -2.27
N GLN A 122 -13.15 -9.59 -3.46
CA GLN A 122 -12.43 -10.67 -4.11
C GLN A 122 -11.19 -11.08 -3.33
N ALA A 123 -10.36 -10.11 -2.91
CA ALA A 123 -9.18 -10.36 -2.09
C ALA A 123 -9.54 -11.03 -0.76
N LYS A 124 -10.64 -10.59 -0.14
CA LYS A 124 -11.14 -11.15 1.12
C LYS A 124 -11.57 -12.62 1.00
N LYS A 125 -11.97 -13.07 -0.17
CA LYS A 125 -12.26 -14.52 -0.42
C LYS A 125 -11.00 -15.37 -0.41
N TYR A 126 -9.84 -14.77 -0.64
CA TYR A 126 -8.56 -15.47 -0.70
C TYR A 126 -7.81 -15.47 0.62
N CYS A 127 -7.76 -14.34 1.32
CA CYS A 127 -7.08 -14.22 2.62
C CYS A 127 -7.80 -13.25 3.56
N ASP A 128 -7.54 -13.43 4.85
CA ASP A 128 -8.16 -12.59 5.89
C ASP A 128 -7.53 -11.21 6.03
N ASP A 129 -6.30 -11.03 5.60
CA ASP A 129 -5.57 -9.77 5.72
C ASP A 129 -5.54 -9.05 4.35
N VAL A 130 -6.35 -8.00 4.25
CA VAL A 130 -6.49 -7.20 3.03
C VAL A 130 -6.22 -5.73 3.35
N GLU A 131 -5.24 -5.17 2.68
CA GLU A 131 -4.93 -3.74 2.73
C GLU A 131 -5.51 -3.03 1.52
N PHE A 132 -6.08 -1.85 1.74
CA PHE A 132 -6.60 -1.00 0.68
C PHE A 132 -5.97 0.39 0.71
N SER A 133 -5.50 0.86 -0.45
CA SER A 133 -4.95 2.21 -0.65
C SER A 133 -5.77 3.03 -1.66
N PRO A 134 -6.42 4.12 -1.24
CA PRO A 134 -6.90 5.15 -2.16
C PRO A 134 -5.71 5.97 -2.66
N MET A 135 -5.08 5.57 -3.78
CA MET A 135 -3.89 6.24 -4.30
C MET A 135 -4.17 7.73 -4.59
N ASP A 136 -3.25 8.60 -4.18
CA ASP A 136 -3.38 10.06 -4.26
C ASP A 136 -4.40 10.65 -3.27
N ALA A 137 -4.51 10.03 -2.09
CA ALA A 137 -5.44 10.44 -1.05
C ALA A 137 -5.26 11.90 -0.60
N SER A 138 -4.03 12.43 -0.65
CA SER A 138 -3.75 13.83 -0.28
C SER A 138 -4.42 14.86 -1.20
N ARG A 139 -4.73 14.50 -2.46
CA ARG A 139 -5.44 15.34 -3.43
C ARG A 139 -6.89 14.93 -3.69
N THR A 140 -7.34 13.87 -3.05
CA THR A 140 -8.71 13.38 -3.17
C THR A 140 -9.67 14.28 -2.40
N ASP A 141 -10.82 14.56 -3.00
CA ASP A 141 -11.94 15.22 -2.32
C ASP A 141 -12.34 14.45 -1.07
N MET A 142 -12.48 15.13 0.06
CA MET A 142 -12.66 14.47 1.37
C MET A 142 -13.96 13.67 1.46
N ASP A 143 -15.06 14.17 0.89
CA ASP A 143 -16.35 13.47 0.95
C ASP A 143 -16.27 12.16 0.14
N PHE A 144 -15.64 12.19 -1.02
CA PHE A 144 -15.42 10.99 -1.81
C PHE A 144 -14.42 10.03 -1.15
N LEU A 145 -13.36 10.55 -0.54
CA LEU A 145 -12.39 9.74 0.20
C LEU A 145 -13.06 8.98 1.35
N TYR A 146 -13.93 9.65 2.11
CA TYR A 146 -14.70 9.01 3.19
C TYR A 146 -15.61 7.91 2.66
N GLN A 147 -16.35 8.16 1.58
CA GLN A 147 -17.22 7.17 0.95
C GLN A 147 -16.43 5.93 0.48
N LEU A 148 -15.28 6.16 -0.17
CA LEU A 148 -14.43 5.10 -0.69
C LEU A 148 -13.84 4.24 0.43
N ILE A 149 -13.35 4.87 1.50
CA ILE A 149 -12.80 4.16 2.67
C ILE A 149 -13.92 3.37 3.37
N GLU A 150 -15.06 4.00 3.68
CA GLU A 150 -16.18 3.33 4.34
C GLU A 150 -16.64 2.10 3.55
N ALA A 151 -16.78 2.23 2.23
CA ALA A 151 -17.20 1.13 1.37
C ALA A 151 -16.19 -0.03 1.37
N THR A 152 -14.90 0.27 1.32
CA THR A 152 -13.84 -0.77 1.33
C THR A 152 -13.66 -1.42 2.69
N VAL A 153 -13.85 -0.69 3.80
CA VAL A 153 -13.92 -1.27 5.16
C VAL A 153 -15.10 -2.24 5.25
N LYS A 154 -16.29 -1.85 4.78
CA LYS A 154 -17.47 -2.74 4.73
C LYS A 154 -17.26 -3.96 3.83
N ALA A 155 -16.48 -3.82 2.75
CA ALA A 155 -16.12 -4.91 1.85
C ALA A 155 -15.12 -5.91 2.48
N GLY A 156 -14.50 -5.56 3.62
CA GLY A 156 -13.63 -6.45 4.40
C GLY A 156 -12.16 -6.08 4.43
N ALA A 157 -11.77 -4.86 4.03
CA ALA A 157 -10.41 -4.37 4.25
C ALA A 157 -10.09 -4.35 5.75
N THR A 158 -8.93 -4.87 6.13
CA THR A 158 -8.43 -4.92 7.52
C THR A 158 -7.44 -3.81 7.82
N THR A 159 -6.88 -3.23 6.77
CA THR A 159 -5.96 -2.08 6.85
C THR A 159 -6.34 -1.08 5.77
N ILE A 160 -6.43 0.19 6.13
CA ILE A 160 -6.60 1.32 5.22
C ILE A 160 -5.33 2.14 5.24
N ASN A 161 -4.64 2.18 4.11
CA ASN A 161 -3.42 2.95 3.94
C ASN A 161 -3.73 4.28 3.25
N ILE A 162 -3.25 5.37 3.81
CA ILE A 162 -3.48 6.73 3.30
C ILE A 162 -2.17 7.26 2.69
N PRO A 163 -2.05 7.28 1.35
CA PRO A 163 -0.81 7.72 0.72
C PRO A 163 -0.78 9.23 0.45
N ASP A 164 0.32 9.88 0.83
CA ASP A 164 0.76 11.16 0.28
C ASP A 164 1.58 10.89 -0.99
N THR A 165 0.87 10.53 -2.05
CA THR A 165 1.45 10.04 -3.30
C THR A 165 2.33 11.06 -4.01
N VAL A 166 2.00 12.35 -3.94
CA VAL A 166 2.80 13.42 -4.57
C VAL A 166 3.81 14.04 -3.62
N GLY A 167 3.84 13.64 -2.35
CA GLY A 167 4.85 14.03 -1.38
C GLY A 167 4.93 15.52 -1.08
N TYR A 168 3.80 16.25 -1.14
CA TYR A 168 3.76 17.69 -0.99
C TYR A 168 3.02 18.19 0.26
N THR A 169 2.40 17.28 1.01
CA THR A 169 1.60 17.63 2.18
C THR A 169 2.49 18.06 3.34
N MET A 170 2.08 19.10 4.06
CA MET A 170 2.78 19.50 5.29
C MET A 170 2.39 18.59 6.46
N PRO A 171 3.29 18.37 7.46
CA PRO A 171 3.02 17.43 8.56
C PRO A 171 1.73 17.72 9.35
N TRP A 172 1.39 18.99 9.59
CA TRP A 172 0.17 19.38 10.27
C TRP A 172 -1.09 19.13 9.43
N GLU A 173 -1.02 19.31 8.10
CA GLU A 173 -2.13 19.04 7.18
C GLU A 173 -2.36 17.53 7.07
N PHE A 174 -1.28 16.75 6.95
CA PHE A 174 -1.37 15.30 6.87
C PHE A 174 -1.91 14.72 8.18
N LYS A 175 -1.42 15.21 9.33
CA LYS A 175 -1.94 14.85 10.64
C LYS A 175 -3.45 15.08 10.73
N GLN A 176 -3.90 16.31 10.37
CA GLN A 176 -5.33 16.65 10.41
C GLN A 176 -6.16 15.72 9.51
N ARG A 177 -5.68 15.43 8.30
CA ARG A 177 -6.34 14.51 7.37
C ARG A 177 -6.51 13.11 7.98
N ILE A 178 -5.49 12.59 8.65
CA ILE A 178 -5.56 11.28 9.32
C ILE A 178 -6.57 11.33 10.48
N GLU A 179 -6.53 12.36 11.32
CA GLU A 179 -7.49 12.56 12.41
C GLU A 179 -8.93 12.64 11.86
N ASP A 180 -9.14 13.40 10.79
CA ASP A 180 -10.47 13.56 10.17
C ASP A 180 -10.98 12.22 9.61
N ILE A 181 -10.15 11.42 8.96
CA ILE A 181 -10.52 10.09 8.45
C ILE A 181 -10.90 9.17 9.61
N ILE A 182 -10.07 9.08 10.64
CA ILE A 182 -10.32 8.18 11.79
C ILE A 182 -11.61 8.57 12.51
N ASN A 183 -11.87 9.87 12.67
CA ASN A 183 -13.00 10.36 13.43
C ASN A 183 -14.33 10.36 12.66
N ASN A 184 -14.31 10.52 11.34
CA ASN A 184 -15.51 10.72 10.55
C ASN A 184 -15.90 9.53 9.68
N VAL A 185 -15.01 8.57 9.43
CA VAL A 185 -15.34 7.40 8.60
C VAL A 185 -15.79 6.23 9.49
N PRO A 186 -17.02 5.74 9.33
CA PRO A 186 -17.50 4.57 10.07
C PRO A 186 -16.63 3.32 9.85
N GLY A 187 -16.31 2.63 10.93
CA GLY A 187 -15.53 1.39 10.89
C GLY A 187 -14.01 1.58 10.95
N MET A 188 -13.49 2.81 10.91
CA MET A 188 -12.03 3.04 11.01
C MET A 188 -11.42 2.61 12.35
N ASN A 189 -12.21 2.56 13.43
CA ASN A 189 -11.75 2.07 14.72
C ASN A 189 -11.55 0.54 14.76
N ASP A 190 -12.10 -0.18 13.80
CA ASP A 190 -12.03 -1.64 13.72
C ASP A 190 -10.93 -2.13 12.77
N VAL A 191 -10.24 -1.21 12.07
CA VAL A 191 -9.19 -1.50 11.11
C VAL A 191 -7.89 -0.77 11.45
N ILE A 192 -6.79 -1.20 10.87
CA ILE A 192 -5.49 -0.54 11.02
C ILE A 192 -5.44 0.67 10.06
N THR A 193 -5.16 1.85 10.59
CA THR A 193 -4.77 3.00 9.77
C THR A 193 -3.28 2.93 9.47
N SER A 194 -2.95 2.88 8.19
CA SER A 194 -1.59 2.91 7.64
C SER A 194 -1.33 4.21 6.89
N VAL A 195 -0.07 4.56 6.72
CA VAL A 195 0.35 5.71 5.92
C VAL A 195 1.55 5.40 5.05
N HIS A 196 1.57 5.97 3.84
CA HIS A 196 2.65 5.88 2.87
C HIS A 196 3.01 7.28 2.37
N CYS A 197 4.22 7.76 2.65
CA CYS A 197 4.60 9.13 2.37
C CYS A 197 5.78 9.21 1.41
N HIS A 198 5.58 9.88 0.24
CA HIS A 198 6.66 10.22 -0.67
C HIS A 198 7.44 11.45 -0.20
N ASN A 199 8.67 11.60 -0.70
CA ASN A 199 9.67 12.50 -0.13
C ASN A 199 9.98 13.73 -1.02
N ASP A 200 9.04 14.12 -1.88
CA ASP A 200 9.26 15.19 -2.87
C ASP A 200 9.61 16.54 -2.23
N LEU A 201 9.06 16.85 -1.06
CA LEU A 201 9.46 18.03 -0.26
C LEU A 201 10.42 17.70 0.89
N GLY A 202 10.94 16.47 0.98
CA GLY A 202 11.81 16.06 2.09
C GLY A 202 11.06 15.86 3.42
N LEU A 203 9.74 15.61 3.38
CA LEU A 203 8.88 15.57 4.57
C LEU A 203 8.29 14.17 4.86
N SER A 204 8.66 13.14 4.10
CA SER A 204 8.04 11.81 4.22
C SER A 204 8.10 11.23 5.63
N VAL A 205 9.27 11.29 6.28
CA VAL A 205 9.44 10.82 7.68
C VAL A 205 8.62 11.68 8.63
N SER A 206 8.66 13.01 8.47
CA SER A 206 7.90 13.93 9.33
C SER A 206 6.40 13.72 9.19
N ASN A 207 5.89 13.46 7.97
CA ASN A 207 4.49 13.16 7.71
C ASN A 207 4.09 11.82 8.34
N SER A 208 4.92 10.79 8.21
CA SER A 208 4.69 9.49 8.82
C SER A 208 4.60 9.58 10.35
N LEU A 209 5.52 10.31 10.98
CA LEU A 209 5.50 10.54 12.43
C LEU A 209 4.29 11.37 12.87
N ALA A 210 3.92 12.40 12.09
CA ALA A 210 2.71 13.19 12.36
C ALA A 210 1.45 12.31 12.30
N ALA A 211 1.36 11.39 11.33
CA ALA A 211 0.27 10.43 11.22
C ALA A 211 0.18 9.48 12.42
N VAL A 212 1.31 9.02 12.96
CA VAL A 212 1.34 8.20 14.20
C VAL A 212 0.74 8.97 15.37
N THR A 213 1.05 10.26 15.51
CA THR A 213 0.44 11.09 16.56
C THR A 213 -1.06 11.31 16.35
N ALA A 214 -1.54 11.18 15.10
CA ALA A 214 -2.96 11.22 14.73
C ALA A 214 -3.71 9.90 14.94
N GLY A 215 -3.00 8.79 15.21
CA GLY A 215 -3.61 7.49 15.44
C GLY A 215 -3.23 6.39 14.45
N ALA A 216 -2.43 6.67 13.42
CA ALA A 216 -1.91 5.62 12.54
C ALA A 216 -1.11 4.57 13.32
N ARG A 217 -1.23 3.30 12.90
CA ARG A 217 -0.59 2.16 13.56
C ARG A 217 0.35 1.38 12.65
N GLN A 218 0.32 1.65 11.36
CA GLN A 218 1.26 1.12 10.38
C GLN A 218 1.93 2.26 9.64
N ILE A 219 3.23 2.16 9.42
CA ILE A 219 4.01 3.05 8.57
C ILE A 219 4.61 2.21 7.46
N GLU A 220 4.42 2.65 6.22
CA GLU A 220 5.14 2.14 5.07
C GLU A 220 6.41 2.97 4.84
N GLY A 221 7.50 2.30 4.55
CA GLY A 221 8.79 2.93 4.26
C GLY A 221 9.73 1.98 3.54
N CYS A 222 10.85 2.52 3.12
CA CYS A 222 11.89 1.79 2.40
C CYS A 222 13.24 1.95 3.07
N ILE A 223 14.10 0.97 2.92
CA ILE A 223 15.52 1.08 3.30
C ILE A 223 16.16 2.22 2.49
N ASN A 224 16.89 3.09 3.18
CA ASN A 224 17.51 4.31 2.60
C ASN A 224 16.50 5.30 1.97
N GLY A 225 15.20 5.17 2.27
CA GLY A 225 14.17 5.99 1.66
C GLY A 225 14.06 5.81 0.13
N LEU A 226 14.45 4.66 -0.40
CA LEU A 226 14.32 4.35 -1.83
C LEU A 226 12.87 4.44 -2.29
N GLY A 227 12.63 4.80 -3.54
CA GLY A 227 11.28 4.87 -4.09
C GLY A 227 11.18 5.72 -5.34
N GLU A 228 9.96 5.82 -5.83
CA GLU A 228 9.66 6.62 -7.02
C GLU A 228 10.00 8.10 -6.78
N ARG A 229 10.52 8.80 -7.80
CA ARG A 229 10.92 10.21 -7.82
C ARG A 229 11.98 10.55 -6.75
N ALA A 230 11.55 11.19 -5.64
CA ALA A 230 12.44 11.60 -4.54
C ALA A 230 12.52 10.55 -3.41
N GLY A 231 11.82 9.41 -3.57
CA GLY A 231 11.81 8.31 -2.62
C GLY A 231 10.66 8.34 -1.62
N ASN A 232 10.76 7.49 -0.63
CA ASN A 232 9.78 7.28 0.45
C ASN A 232 10.33 7.70 1.81
N ALA A 233 9.57 7.42 2.87
CA ALA A 233 10.07 7.51 4.23
C ALA A 233 11.20 6.48 4.43
N ALA A 234 12.36 6.96 4.86
CA ALA A 234 13.47 6.08 5.26
C ALA A 234 13.12 5.35 6.56
N LEU A 235 13.34 4.03 6.61
CA LEU A 235 13.06 3.22 7.80
C LEU A 235 14.06 3.47 8.92
N GLU A 236 15.29 3.87 8.59
CA GLU A 236 16.35 4.19 9.56
C GLU A 236 15.98 5.39 10.41
#